data_3e8e8c10dea1f11841f2af58cbde8404
#
_entry.id   3e8e8c10dea1f11841f2af58cbde8404
#
_cell.length_a   1.000
_cell.length_b   1.000
_cell.length_c   1.000
_cell.angle_alpha   90.00
_cell.angle_beta   90.00
_cell.angle_gamma   90.00
#
_symmetry.space_group_name_H-M   'P 1'
#
loop_
_entity.id
_entity.type
_entity.pdbx_description
1 polymer ?
#
loop_
_entity_poly.entity_id
_entity_poly.type
_entity_poly.pdbx_seq_one_letter_code
_entity_poly.pdbx_strand_id
1 'polypeptide(L)'
;MKIVCLDAATLGDYDLSVFEKFGSLQIYTTTNKEQTIERLKDANVAMTNKVVIDKDVIDACKNLKLILETATGVNNIDIEYAKEKGIIVKNAAGYSTMSVVQHTFAFMFAFLNQVLYYDKWSKEGKWCESPIFTDYSRILNTLSGKKHGIIGLGTIGKEVAKISKAFGAEIYYYSTSGANKNADFVHLELKDLLKTCDIISIHAPLNEKTKNLLAFEELKLLKDNAILINVGRGGIVNENDLAKIIDEKNIRVGLDVLEIEPMMKNHPLLSIKNKENLIITPHVAWASKEALNALMDIVYNHLKEWIENGK
;
A
#
# COMPACT_ATOMS: atom_id res chain seq x y z
N MET A 1 -21.28 -26.90 3.34
CA MET A 1 -19.94 -26.34 3.13
C MET A 1 -19.61 -25.40 4.30
N LYS A 2 -18.42 -25.47 4.86
CA LYS A 2 -17.97 -24.60 5.96
C LYS A 2 -17.00 -23.55 5.43
N ILE A 3 -17.37 -22.27 5.61
CA ILE A 3 -16.57 -21.10 5.24
C ILE A 3 -16.03 -20.48 6.53
N VAL A 4 -14.76 -20.15 6.57
CA VAL A 4 -14.12 -19.54 7.74
C VAL A 4 -13.42 -18.25 7.31
N CYS A 5 -13.82 -17.13 7.89
CA CYS A 5 -13.12 -15.85 7.79
C CYS A 5 -12.18 -15.69 9.00
N LEU A 6 -10.88 -15.59 8.75
CA LEU A 6 -9.85 -15.64 9.79
C LEU A 6 -9.54 -14.29 10.44
N ASP A 7 -9.75 -13.18 9.73
CA ASP A 7 -9.28 -11.84 10.12
C ASP A 7 -10.23 -10.72 9.69
N ALA A 8 -11.52 -10.88 10.04
CA ALA A 8 -12.60 -9.98 9.66
C ALA A 8 -12.36 -8.50 10.07
N ALA A 9 -11.55 -8.25 11.11
CA ALA A 9 -11.17 -6.89 11.49
C ALA A 9 -10.47 -6.11 10.35
N THR A 10 -9.88 -6.80 9.38
CA THR A 10 -9.26 -6.18 8.21
C THR A 10 -10.27 -5.74 7.15
N LEU A 11 -11.53 -6.12 7.29
CA LEU A 11 -12.62 -5.85 6.34
C LEU A 11 -13.56 -4.73 6.81
N GLY A 12 -13.19 -4.02 7.90
CA GLY A 12 -13.98 -2.93 8.45
C GLY A 12 -15.37 -3.40 8.91
N ASP A 13 -16.40 -2.68 8.50
CA ASP A 13 -17.80 -2.93 8.81
C ASP A 13 -18.58 -3.66 7.71
N TYR A 14 -17.87 -4.33 6.78
CA TYR A 14 -18.55 -5.07 5.70
C TYR A 14 -19.37 -6.23 6.24
N ASP A 15 -20.62 -6.32 5.78
CA ASP A 15 -21.55 -7.38 6.19
C ASP A 15 -21.17 -8.72 5.53
N LEU A 16 -20.51 -9.59 6.28
CA LEU A 16 -20.11 -10.92 5.82
C LEU A 16 -21.28 -11.92 5.75
N SER A 17 -22.47 -11.62 6.29
CA SER A 17 -23.62 -12.52 6.26
C SER A 17 -24.06 -12.90 4.84
N VAL A 18 -23.69 -12.09 3.84
CA VAL A 18 -23.95 -12.37 2.42
C VAL A 18 -23.35 -13.71 1.96
N PHE A 19 -22.34 -14.25 2.66
CA PHE A 19 -21.72 -15.53 2.36
C PHE A 19 -22.44 -16.74 2.97
N GLU A 20 -23.34 -16.54 3.92
CA GLU A 20 -24.12 -17.63 4.59
C GLU A 20 -24.98 -18.42 3.62
N LYS A 21 -25.40 -17.83 2.51
CA LYS A 21 -26.16 -18.53 1.46
C LYS A 21 -25.37 -19.65 0.77
N PHE A 22 -24.04 -19.67 0.91
CA PHE A 22 -23.19 -20.71 0.34
C PHE A 22 -22.88 -21.84 1.32
N GLY A 23 -23.15 -21.66 2.61
CA GLY A 23 -22.89 -22.66 3.65
C GLY A 23 -22.83 -22.04 5.05
N SER A 24 -22.37 -22.83 6.03
CA SER A 24 -22.12 -22.29 7.36
C SER A 24 -20.90 -21.36 7.34
N LEU A 25 -21.08 -20.15 7.84
CA LEU A 25 -20.03 -19.14 7.95
C LEU A 25 -19.56 -19.02 9.40
N GLN A 26 -18.24 -19.07 9.61
CA GLN A 26 -17.63 -18.77 10.89
C GLN A 26 -16.68 -17.59 10.74
N ILE A 27 -16.86 -16.58 11.59
CA ILE A 27 -16.12 -15.31 11.51
C ILE A 27 -15.26 -15.18 12.76
N TYR A 28 -13.96 -14.91 12.54
CA TYR A 28 -13.02 -14.52 13.58
C TYR A 28 -12.53 -13.10 13.30
N THR A 29 -12.53 -12.26 14.32
CA THR A 29 -12.05 -10.88 14.21
C THR A 29 -10.57 -10.83 13.87
N THR A 30 -9.75 -11.63 14.56
CA THR A 30 -8.31 -11.81 14.32
C THR A 30 -7.94 -13.25 14.58
N THR A 31 -6.90 -13.76 13.93
CA THR A 31 -6.37 -15.13 14.13
C THR A 31 -4.86 -15.08 14.23
N ASN A 32 -4.29 -15.60 15.29
CA ASN A 32 -2.86 -15.78 15.43
C ASN A 32 -2.41 -17.15 14.84
N LYS A 33 -1.10 -17.35 14.75
CA LYS A 33 -0.51 -18.54 14.12
C LYS A 33 -0.96 -19.84 14.82
N GLU A 34 -1.01 -19.84 16.14
CA GLU A 34 -1.38 -21.02 16.95
C GLU A 34 -2.84 -21.42 16.78
N GLN A 35 -3.71 -20.48 16.44
CA GLN A 35 -5.15 -20.68 16.25
C GLN A 35 -5.51 -21.12 14.84
N THR A 36 -4.62 -20.89 13.85
CA THR A 36 -4.95 -21.04 12.43
C THR A 36 -5.41 -22.46 12.09
N ILE A 37 -4.66 -23.48 12.50
CA ILE A 37 -4.98 -24.89 12.23
C ILE A 37 -6.31 -25.27 12.88
N GLU A 38 -6.51 -24.95 14.15
CA GLU A 38 -7.73 -25.32 14.86
C GLU A 38 -8.98 -24.72 14.18
N ARG A 39 -8.88 -23.46 13.74
CA ARG A 39 -9.98 -22.76 13.09
C ARG A 39 -10.30 -23.28 11.70
N LEU A 40 -9.28 -23.77 10.97
CA LEU A 40 -9.43 -24.25 9.60
C LEU A 40 -9.59 -25.76 9.47
N LYS A 41 -9.38 -26.58 10.52
CA LYS A 41 -9.34 -28.05 10.43
C LYS A 41 -10.53 -28.68 9.70
N ASP A 42 -11.73 -28.11 9.85
CA ASP A 42 -12.98 -28.59 9.24
C ASP A 42 -13.47 -27.66 8.11
N ALA A 43 -12.72 -26.60 7.76
CA ALA A 43 -13.11 -25.64 6.75
C ALA A 43 -12.96 -26.22 5.34
N ASN A 44 -13.90 -25.87 4.46
CA ASN A 44 -13.79 -26.12 3.02
C ASN A 44 -13.22 -24.88 2.31
N VAL A 45 -13.54 -23.68 2.84
CA VAL A 45 -13.12 -22.40 2.29
C VAL A 45 -12.53 -21.55 3.41
N ALA A 46 -11.34 -21.03 3.21
CA ALA A 46 -10.71 -20.02 4.04
C ALA A 46 -10.79 -18.66 3.37
N MET A 47 -11.19 -17.63 4.12
CA MET A 47 -11.09 -16.21 3.73
C MET A 47 -10.07 -15.55 4.65
N THR A 48 -9.07 -14.88 4.09
CA THR A 48 -8.01 -14.22 4.86
C THR A 48 -7.41 -13.03 4.12
N ASN A 49 -6.84 -12.09 4.86
CA ASN A 49 -6.07 -10.96 4.33
C ASN A 49 -4.59 -11.07 4.72
N LYS A 50 -4.31 -11.47 5.98
CA LYS A 50 -2.95 -11.45 6.53
C LYS A 50 -2.55 -12.71 7.28
N VAL A 51 -3.49 -13.61 7.58
CA VAL A 51 -3.17 -14.84 8.30
C VAL A 51 -2.33 -15.74 7.41
N VAL A 52 -1.22 -16.24 7.95
CA VAL A 52 -0.30 -17.11 7.22
C VAL A 52 -0.92 -18.51 7.04
N ILE A 53 -0.96 -18.97 5.80
CA ILE A 53 -1.36 -20.32 5.41
C ILE A 53 -0.15 -21.00 4.75
N ASP A 54 0.70 -21.57 5.58
CA ASP A 54 1.91 -22.29 5.20
C ASP A 54 1.66 -23.79 4.99
N LYS A 55 2.72 -24.56 4.73
CA LYS A 55 2.67 -26.03 4.54
C LYS A 55 2.03 -26.74 5.71
N ASP A 56 2.36 -26.35 6.93
CA ASP A 56 1.85 -27.01 8.13
C ASP A 56 0.34 -26.85 8.26
N VAL A 57 -0.16 -25.63 7.98
CA VAL A 57 -1.61 -25.34 7.94
C VAL A 57 -2.30 -26.15 6.84
N ILE A 58 -1.73 -26.16 5.63
CA ILE A 58 -2.30 -26.90 4.49
C ILE A 58 -2.36 -28.41 4.78
N ASP A 59 -1.30 -28.97 5.33
CA ASP A 59 -1.26 -30.41 5.66
C ASP A 59 -2.22 -30.79 6.78
N ALA A 60 -2.47 -29.93 7.74
CA ALA A 60 -3.40 -30.17 8.83
C ALA A 60 -4.88 -30.03 8.40
N CYS A 61 -5.19 -29.20 7.41
CA CYS A 61 -6.56 -28.85 7.01
C CYS A 61 -7.03 -29.67 5.79
N LYS A 62 -7.27 -30.96 5.95
CA LYS A 62 -7.58 -31.92 4.86
C LYS A 62 -8.85 -31.59 4.05
N ASN A 63 -9.79 -30.86 4.63
CA ASN A 63 -11.05 -30.48 3.98
C ASN A 63 -10.96 -29.18 3.17
N LEU A 64 -9.84 -28.43 3.32
CA LEU A 64 -9.63 -27.14 2.66
C LEU A 64 -9.48 -27.34 1.14
N LYS A 65 -10.26 -26.61 0.36
CA LYS A 65 -10.32 -26.69 -1.11
C LYS A 65 -10.12 -25.34 -1.78
N LEU A 66 -10.48 -24.26 -1.11
CA LEU A 66 -10.39 -22.91 -1.64
C LEU A 66 -9.85 -21.96 -0.58
N ILE A 67 -8.90 -21.15 -0.95
CA ILE A 67 -8.42 -20.00 -0.18
C ILE A 67 -8.77 -18.73 -0.95
N LEU A 68 -9.55 -17.86 -0.33
CA LEU A 68 -9.93 -16.55 -0.83
C LEU A 68 -9.10 -15.49 -0.10
N GLU A 69 -8.10 -15.00 -0.78
CA GLU A 69 -7.28 -13.90 -0.27
C GLU A 69 -8.03 -12.58 -0.47
N THR A 70 -8.40 -11.92 0.63
CA THR A 70 -9.10 -10.64 0.63
C THR A 70 -8.11 -9.47 0.46
N ALA A 71 -7.16 -9.65 -0.44
CA ALA A 71 -6.13 -8.68 -0.81
C ALA A 71 -5.62 -8.93 -2.24
N THR A 72 -4.80 -8.01 -2.74
CA THR A 72 -4.06 -8.21 -4.01
C THR A 72 -2.81 -9.08 -3.79
N GLY A 73 -2.07 -8.84 -2.70
CA GLY A 73 -0.85 -9.58 -2.37
C GLY A 73 -1.18 -10.93 -1.71
N VAL A 74 -0.41 -11.95 -2.03
CA VAL A 74 -0.60 -13.35 -1.57
C VAL A 74 0.63 -13.89 -0.82
N ASN A 75 1.46 -13.00 -0.30
CA ASN A 75 2.73 -13.36 0.33
C ASN A 75 2.58 -14.18 1.64
N ASN A 76 1.39 -14.19 2.21
CA ASN A 76 1.01 -14.96 3.41
C ASN A 76 0.56 -16.39 3.10
N ILE A 77 0.47 -16.78 1.81
CA ILE A 77 0.02 -18.13 1.39
C ILE A 77 1.13 -18.83 0.61
N ASP A 78 1.41 -20.10 0.97
CA ASP A 78 2.27 -20.96 0.16
C ASP A 78 1.49 -21.48 -1.06
N ILE A 79 1.49 -20.68 -2.13
CA ILE A 79 0.68 -20.91 -3.34
C ILE A 79 1.10 -22.19 -4.05
N GLU A 80 2.41 -22.45 -4.15
CA GLU A 80 2.92 -23.62 -4.87
C GLU A 80 2.50 -24.90 -4.13
N TYR A 81 2.64 -24.92 -2.81
CA TYR A 81 2.22 -26.06 -2.02
C TYR A 81 0.69 -26.24 -1.98
N ALA A 82 -0.07 -25.16 -1.93
CA ALA A 82 -1.54 -25.22 -2.04
C ALA A 82 -1.95 -25.89 -3.36
N LYS A 83 -1.30 -25.49 -4.47
CA LYS A 83 -1.52 -26.09 -5.80
C LYS A 83 -1.16 -27.57 -5.86
N GLU A 84 -0.03 -28.00 -5.28
CA GLU A 84 0.36 -29.41 -5.16
C GLU A 84 -0.70 -30.24 -4.44
N LYS A 85 -1.37 -29.65 -3.43
CA LYS A 85 -2.45 -30.29 -2.67
C LYS A 85 -3.84 -30.17 -3.31
N GLY A 86 -3.93 -29.55 -4.49
CA GLY A 86 -5.19 -29.34 -5.20
C GLY A 86 -6.09 -28.29 -4.56
N ILE A 87 -5.52 -27.37 -3.76
CA ILE A 87 -6.23 -26.25 -3.17
C ILE A 87 -6.15 -25.06 -4.12
N ILE A 88 -7.29 -24.49 -4.46
CA ILE A 88 -7.37 -23.31 -5.31
C ILE A 88 -7.14 -22.07 -4.44
N VAL A 89 -6.26 -21.16 -4.91
CA VAL A 89 -6.05 -19.85 -4.29
C VAL A 89 -6.56 -18.78 -5.25
N LYS A 90 -7.43 -17.90 -4.77
CA LYS A 90 -7.96 -16.75 -5.51
C LYS A 90 -7.71 -15.49 -4.70
N ASN A 91 -7.15 -14.48 -5.34
CA ASN A 91 -6.94 -13.15 -4.76
C ASN A 91 -7.79 -12.10 -5.48
N ALA A 92 -7.91 -10.93 -4.88
CA ALA A 92 -8.57 -9.79 -5.52
C ALA A 92 -7.53 -8.81 -6.06
N ALA A 93 -7.53 -8.61 -7.37
CA ALA A 93 -6.63 -7.67 -8.04
C ALA A 93 -7.40 -6.47 -8.60
N GLY A 94 -6.79 -5.28 -8.53
CA GLY A 94 -7.30 -4.07 -9.20
C GLY A 94 -8.41 -3.31 -8.46
N TYR A 95 -8.99 -3.85 -7.40
CA TYR A 95 -10.09 -3.25 -6.65
C TYR A 95 -9.75 -1.88 -6.02
N SER A 96 -8.51 -1.71 -5.59
CA SER A 96 -8.08 -0.53 -4.84
C SER A 96 -7.32 0.50 -5.68
N THR A 97 -7.25 0.33 -7.00
CA THR A 97 -6.41 1.19 -7.86
C THR A 97 -6.65 2.67 -7.59
N MET A 98 -7.89 3.15 -7.66
CA MET A 98 -8.19 4.57 -7.47
C MET A 98 -8.04 5.04 -6.01
N SER A 99 -8.27 4.16 -5.03
CA SER A 99 -8.00 4.46 -3.62
C SER A 99 -6.52 4.75 -3.38
N VAL A 100 -5.62 3.90 -3.90
CA VAL A 100 -4.17 4.08 -3.78
C VAL A 100 -3.69 5.31 -4.55
N VAL A 101 -4.25 5.56 -5.73
CA VAL A 101 -3.98 6.78 -6.52
C VAL A 101 -4.34 8.03 -5.70
N GLN A 102 -5.56 8.09 -5.17
CA GLN A 102 -6.03 9.20 -4.34
C GLN A 102 -5.13 9.41 -3.11
N HIS A 103 -4.73 8.34 -2.43
CA HIS A 103 -3.86 8.42 -1.26
C HIS A 103 -2.45 8.94 -1.61
N THR A 104 -1.93 8.58 -2.79
CA THR A 104 -0.67 9.14 -3.32
C THR A 104 -0.77 10.66 -3.44
N PHE A 105 -1.87 11.17 -4.01
CA PHE A 105 -2.11 12.61 -4.13
C PHE A 105 -2.40 13.27 -2.78
N ALA A 106 -3.02 12.58 -1.83
CA ALA A 106 -3.23 13.09 -0.49
C ALA A 106 -1.89 13.40 0.20
N PHE A 107 -0.90 12.48 0.16
CA PHE A 107 0.45 12.76 0.64
C PHE A 107 1.11 13.92 -0.13
N MET A 108 1.04 13.87 -1.45
CA MET A 108 1.65 14.88 -2.31
C MET A 108 1.13 16.28 -1.99
N PHE A 109 -0.18 16.47 -1.93
CA PHE A 109 -0.79 17.77 -1.65
C PHE A 109 -0.66 18.19 -0.18
N ALA A 110 -0.63 17.24 0.77
CA ALA A 110 -0.32 17.55 2.16
C ALA A 110 1.04 18.25 2.29
N PHE A 111 2.05 17.80 1.54
CA PHE A 111 3.37 18.42 1.51
C PHE A 111 3.44 19.68 0.65
N LEU A 112 2.86 19.68 -0.54
CA LEU A 112 2.91 20.86 -1.44
C LEU A 112 2.17 22.05 -0.85
N ASN A 113 1.01 21.80 -0.23
CA ASN A 113 0.14 22.84 0.33
C ASN A 113 0.34 23.05 1.84
N GLN A 114 1.23 22.28 2.51
CA GLN A 114 1.49 22.38 3.95
C GLN A 114 0.22 22.30 4.82
N VAL A 115 -0.77 21.50 4.40
CA VAL A 115 -2.12 21.49 5.00
C VAL A 115 -2.08 21.16 6.48
N LEU A 116 -1.29 20.15 6.89
CA LEU A 116 -1.19 19.75 8.29
C LEU A 116 -0.57 20.83 9.17
N TYR A 117 0.42 21.58 8.63
CA TYR A 117 1.04 22.70 9.33
C TYR A 117 0.05 23.85 9.52
N TYR A 118 -0.60 24.30 8.45
CA TYR A 118 -1.50 25.44 8.51
C TYR A 118 -2.79 25.15 9.27
N ASP A 119 -3.31 23.92 9.22
CA ASP A 119 -4.44 23.50 10.06
C ASP A 119 -4.11 23.64 11.54
N LYS A 120 -2.95 23.09 11.96
CA LYS A 120 -2.47 23.19 13.33
C LYS A 120 -2.22 24.64 13.74
N TRP A 121 -1.49 25.40 12.92
CA TRP A 121 -1.14 26.78 13.15
C TRP A 121 -2.37 27.66 13.37
N SER A 122 -3.40 27.49 12.54
CA SER A 122 -4.66 28.26 12.65
C SER A 122 -5.45 27.87 13.90
N LYS A 123 -5.55 26.57 14.23
CA LYS A 123 -6.26 26.07 15.42
C LYS A 123 -5.56 26.44 16.74
N GLU A 124 -4.25 26.67 16.72
CA GLU A 124 -3.48 27.21 17.85
C GLU A 124 -3.74 28.73 18.08
N GLY A 125 -4.62 29.37 17.29
CA GLY A 125 -4.98 30.77 17.43
C GLY A 125 -4.00 31.75 16.81
N LYS A 126 -2.90 31.27 16.21
CA LYS A 126 -1.86 32.14 15.64
C LYS A 126 -2.37 33.04 14.50
N TRP A 127 -3.38 32.56 13.77
CA TRP A 127 -4.01 33.40 12.75
C TRP A 127 -4.79 34.58 13.34
N CYS A 128 -5.38 34.42 14.53
CA CYS A 128 -6.08 35.51 15.21
C CYS A 128 -5.13 36.64 15.63
N GLU A 129 -3.85 36.31 15.83
CA GLU A 129 -2.81 37.26 16.24
C GLU A 129 -2.02 37.84 15.05
N SER A 130 -2.29 37.33 13.82
CA SER A 130 -1.57 37.76 12.62
C SER A 130 -1.97 39.19 12.25
N PRO A 131 -1.02 40.08 11.92
CA PRO A 131 -1.29 41.44 11.47
C PRO A 131 -1.82 41.50 10.05
N ILE A 132 -1.84 40.39 9.32
CA ILE A 132 -2.30 40.30 7.92
C ILE A 132 -3.21 39.08 7.77
N PHE A 133 -4.01 39.05 6.70
CA PHE A 133 -5.00 37.99 6.43
C PHE A 133 -4.41 36.64 6.05
N THR A 134 -3.11 36.53 5.84
CA THR A 134 -2.40 35.31 5.35
C THR A 134 -1.13 35.09 6.14
N ASP A 135 -0.49 33.92 5.93
CA ASP A 135 0.82 33.59 6.49
C ASP A 135 1.76 33.05 5.39
N TYR A 136 3.01 33.48 5.40
CA TYR A 136 4.08 33.07 4.49
C TYR A 136 5.25 32.38 5.21
N SER A 137 5.03 31.88 6.42
CA SER A 137 6.07 31.16 7.19
C SER A 137 6.51 29.86 6.54
N ARG A 138 5.68 29.30 5.66
CA ARG A 138 5.99 28.11 4.88
C ARG A 138 5.88 28.37 3.38
N ILE A 139 6.80 27.79 2.61
CA ILE A 139 6.77 27.88 1.15
C ILE A 139 5.75 26.87 0.63
N LEU A 140 4.73 27.36 -0.05
CA LEU A 140 3.77 26.57 -0.80
C LEU A 140 4.27 26.31 -2.22
N ASN A 141 3.97 25.16 -2.76
CA ASN A 141 4.36 24.78 -4.11
C ASN A 141 3.15 24.26 -4.89
N THR A 142 3.14 24.45 -6.20
CA THR A 142 2.20 23.80 -7.11
C THR A 142 2.80 22.52 -7.68
N LEU A 143 1.96 21.58 -8.10
CA LEU A 143 2.39 20.38 -8.82
C LEU A 143 2.75 20.74 -10.29
N SER A 144 2.13 21.77 -10.84
CA SER A 144 2.40 22.24 -12.20
C SER A 144 3.88 22.61 -12.38
N GLY A 145 4.50 22.14 -13.46
CA GLY A 145 5.92 22.31 -13.76
C GLY A 145 6.88 21.48 -12.92
N LYS A 146 6.39 20.66 -11.97
CA LYS A 146 7.24 19.73 -11.20
C LYS A 146 7.53 18.47 -12.02
N LYS A 147 8.72 17.90 -11.83
CA LYS A 147 9.12 16.61 -12.39
C LYS A 147 8.72 15.50 -11.43
N HIS A 148 7.77 14.66 -11.85
CA HIS A 148 7.30 13.53 -11.06
C HIS A 148 7.88 12.23 -11.61
N GLY A 149 8.71 11.56 -10.81
CA GLY A 149 9.31 10.24 -11.07
C GLY A 149 8.45 9.13 -10.47
N ILE A 150 8.07 8.16 -11.29
CA ILE A 150 7.24 7.02 -10.90
C ILE A 150 8.07 5.75 -10.93
N ILE A 151 8.26 5.13 -9.78
CA ILE A 151 8.93 3.83 -9.67
C ILE A 151 7.86 2.73 -9.77
N GLY A 152 7.83 2.04 -10.92
CA GLY A 152 6.84 1.02 -11.22
C GLY A 152 5.64 1.56 -12.00
N LEU A 153 5.68 1.49 -13.34
CA LEU A 153 4.61 1.96 -14.23
C LEU A 153 3.59 0.85 -14.54
N GLY A 154 3.07 0.19 -13.48
CA GLY A 154 1.93 -0.75 -13.54
C GLY A 154 0.59 -0.01 -13.62
N THR A 155 -0.52 -0.70 -13.29
CA THR A 155 -1.87 -0.11 -13.32
C THR A 155 -1.96 1.16 -12.47
N ILE A 156 -1.55 1.11 -11.21
CA ILE A 156 -1.58 2.27 -10.29
C ILE A 156 -0.65 3.38 -10.79
N GLY A 157 0.61 3.06 -11.12
CA GLY A 157 1.58 4.05 -11.57
C GLY A 157 1.15 4.79 -12.84
N LYS A 158 0.46 4.11 -13.76
CA LYS A 158 -0.11 4.74 -14.98
C LYS A 158 -1.22 5.74 -14.65
N GLU A 159 -2.11 5.41 -13.73
CA GLU A 159 -3.18 6.33 -13.33
C GLU A 159 -2.61 7.54 -12.55
N VAL A 160 -1.62 7.32 -11.67
CA VAL A 160 -0.88 8.42 -11.03
C VAL A 160 -0.20 9.32 -12.07
N ALA A 161 0.44 8.73 -13.09
CA ALA A 161 1.07 9.49 -14.18
C ALA A 161 0.07 10.39 -14.94
N LYS A 162 -1.08 9.82 -15.31
CA LYS A 162 -2.14 10.56 -16.04
C LYS A 162 -2.67 11.76 -15.23
N ILE A 163 -2.97 11.53 -13.94
CA ILE A 163 -3.52 12.57 -13.07
C ILE A 163 -2.46 13.64 -12.78
N SER A 164 -1.21 13.26 -12.52
CA SER A 164 -0.12 14.23 -12.35
C SER A 164 0.08 15.08 -13.59
N LYS A 165 0.03 14.48 -14.78
CA LYS A 165 0.11 15.20 -16.06
C LYS A 165 -1.05 16.18 -16.22
N ALA A 166 -2.26 15.82 -15.80
CA ALA A 166 -3.41 16.71 -15.81
C ALA A 166 -3.26 17.93 -14.88
N PHE A 167 -2.49 17.79 -13.78
CA PHE A 167 -2.07 18.91 -12.92
C PHE A 167 -0.86 19.70 -13.49
N GLY A 168 -0.37 19.36 -14.68
CA GLY A 168 0.73 20.07 -15.33
C GLY A 168 2.13 19.60 -14.93
N ALA A 169 2.27 18.41 -14.30
CA ALA A 169 3.58 17.84 -14.01
C ALA A 169 4.22 17.22 -15.26
N GLU A 170 5.55 17.22 -15.31
CA GLU A 170 6.34 16.45 -16.25
C GLU A 170 6.57 15.04 -15.69
N ILE A 171 6.24 13.99 -16.47
CA ILE A 171 6.25 12.61 -15.98
C ILE A 171 7.46 11.85 -16.48
N TYR A 172 8.17 11.28 -15.51
CA TYR A 172 9.27 10.36 -15.69
C TYR A 172 8.97 9.04 -15.01
N TYR A 173 9.54 7.94 -15.48
CA TYR A 173 9.35 6.66 -14.82
C TYR A 173 10.59 5.76 -14.86
N TYR A 174 10.68 4.86 -13.89
CA TYR A 174 11.59 3.74 -13.83
C TYR A 174 10.82 2.43 -13.83
N SER A 175 11.19 1.51 -14.75
CA SER A 175 10.55 0.19 -14.86
C SER A 175 11.35 -0.85 -14.08
N THR A 176 10.87 -1.27 -12.92
CA THR A 176 11.56 -2.27 -12.08
C THR A 176 11.67 -3.67 -12.71
N SER A 177 10.77 -3.99 -13.64
CA SER A 177 10.80 -5.24 -14.39
C SER A 177 11.50 -5.14 -15.76
N GLY A 178 11.71 -3.92 -16.27
CA GLY A 178 12.15 -3.67 -17.65
C GLY A 178 11.07 -3.93 -18.71
N ALA A 179 9.94 -4.54 -18.34
CA ALA A 179 8.87 -4.93 -19.27
C ALA A 179 7.89 -3.80 -19.60
N ASN A 180 7.67 -2.89 -18.65
CA ASN A 180 6.73 -1.79 -18.83
C ASN A 180 7.38 -0.66 -19.63
N LYS A 181 7.02 -0.56 -20.91
CA LYS A 181 7.39 0.56 -21.79
C LYS A 181 6.14 1.40 -22.05
N ASN A 182 6.30 2.71 -22.02
CA ASN A 182 5.24 3.66 -22.36
C ASN A 182 5.82 4.81 -23.16
N ALA A 183 5.24 5.08 -24.34
CA ALA A 183 5.72 6.13 -25.23
C ALA A 183 5.29 7.55 -24.81
N ASP A 184 4.28 7.65 -23.92
CA ASP A 184 3.73 8.94 -23.47
C ASP A 184 4.54 9.58 -22.33
N PHE A 185 5.45 8.80 -21.70
CA PHE A 185 6.25 9.22 -20.56
C PHE A 185 7.74 8.90 -20.77
N VAL A 186 8.62 9.70 -20.18
CA VAL A 186 10.06 9.55 -20.33
C VAL A 186 10.59 8.47 -19.37
N HIS A 187 11.20 7.41 -19.90
CA HIS A 187 11.90 6.42 -19.11
C HIS A 187 13.28 6.96 -18.68
N LEU A 188 13.62 6.77 -17.41
CA LEU A 188 14.96 7.05 -16.87
C LEU A 188 15.45 5.85 -16.07
N GLU A 189 16.76 5.67 -16.03
CA GLU A 189 17.39 4.77 -15.07
C GLU A 189 17.21 5.31 -13.65
N LEU A 190 17.21 4.42 -12.64
CA LEU A 190 16.86 4.77 -11.26
C LEU A 190 17.63 5.99 -10.74
N LYS A 191 18.96 5.99 -10.90
CA LYS A 191 19.83 7.08 -10.39
C LYS A 191 19.53 8.42 -11.06
N ASP A 192 19.21 8.41 -12.34
CA ASP A 192 18.86 9.62 -13.08
C ASP A 192 17.48 10.13 -12.71
N LEU A 193 16.51 9.21 -12.48
CA LEU A 193 15.19 9.55 -11.98
C LEU A 193 15.28 10.29 -10.63
N LEU A 194 16.05 9.74 -9.68
CA LEU A 194 16.21 10.30 -8.34
C LEU A 194 16.87 11.69 -8.36
N LYS A 195 17.86 11.91 -9.24
CA LYS A 195 18.53 13.22 -9.39
C LYS A 195 17.66 14.26 -10.11
N THR A 196 16.78 13.81 -11.00
CA THR A 196 16.04 14.69 -11.91
C THR A 196 14.70 15.15 -11.31
N CYS A 197 14.02 14.26 -10.58
CA CYS A 197 12.63 14.49 -10.19
C CYS A 197 12.51 15.23 -8.86
N ASP A 198 11.47 16.07 -8.75
CA ASP A 198 11.11 16.81 -7.53
C ASP A 198 10.23 15.97 -6.62
N ILE A 199 9.49 15.04 -7.21
CA ILE A 199 8.57 14.13 -6.52
C ILE A 199 8.86 12.72 -7.02
N ILE A 200 8.94 11.76 -6.11
CA ILE A 200 9.10 10.33 -6.40
C ILE A 200 7.96 9.58 -5.74
N SER A 201 7.23 8.77 -6.50
CA SER A 201 6.22 7.86 -5.96
C SER A 201 6.48 6.41 -6.36
N ILE A 202 6.29 5.49 -5.41
CA ILE A 202 6.61 4.07 -5.56
C ILE A 202 5.31 3.27 -5.67
N HIS A 203 5.16 2.55 -6.80
CA HIS A 203 4.01 1.69 -7.12
C HIS A 203 4.47 0.31 -7.62
N ALA A 204 5.66 -0.10 -7.22
CA ALA A 204 6.26 -1.38 -7.57
C ALA A 204 5.90 -2.47 -6.55
N PRO A 205 5.85 -3.76 -6.94
CA PRO A 205 5.76 -4.87 -6.00
C PRO A 205 7.11 -5.07 -5.29
N LEU A 206 7.07 -5.65 -4.08
CA LEU A 206 8.27 -6.11 -3.39
C LEU A 206 8.70 -7.47 -3.97
N ASN A 207 9.94 -7.55 -4.38
CA ASN A 207 10.62 -8.77 -4.82
C ASN A 207 12.14 -8.60 -4.67
N GLU A 208 12.94 -9.58 -5.06
CA GLU A 208 14.40 -9.53 -4.95
C GLU A 208 15.05 -8.31 -5.63
N LYS A 209 14.46 -7.82 -6.74
CA LYS A 209 14.97 -6.65 -7.47
C LYS A 209 14.58 -5.32 -6.85
N THR A 210 13.54 -5.31 -6.02
CA THR A 210 12.99 -4.08 -5.43
C THR A 210 13.20 -3.99 -3.93
N LYS A 211 13.64 -5.07 -3.28
CA LYS A 211 14.02 -5.04 -1.87
C LYS A 211 15.22 -4.10 -1.68
N ASN A 212 15.08 -3.14 -0.73
CA ASN A 212 16.06 -2.09 -0.47
C ASN A 212 16.50 -1.34 -1.75
N LEU A 213 15.59 -1.19 -2.72
CA LEU A 213 15.85 -0.47 -3.97
C LEU A 213 16.31 0.97 -3.71
N LEU A 214 15.76 1.60 -2.66
CA LEU A 214 16.17 2.91 -2.18
C LEU A 214 16.83 2.74 -0.80
N ALA A 215 18.14 2.49 -0.82
CA ALA A 215 18.99 2.48 0.35
C ALA A 215 19.74 3.83 0.49
N PHE A 216 20.70 3.93 1.37
CA PHE A 216 21.39 5.18 1.72
C PHE A 216 21.95 5.92 0.49
N GLU A 217 22.64 5.23 -0.40
CA GLU A 217 23.27 5.85 -1.57
C GLU A 217 22.24 6.35 -2.61
N GLU A 218 21.13 5.63 -2.79
CA GLU A 218 20.03 6.06 -3.65
C GLU A 218 19.27 7.25 -3.03
N LEU A 219 18.98 7.20 -1.73
CA LEU A 219 18.29 8.27 -1.02
C LEU A 219 19.08 9.59 -1.02
N LYS A 220 20.40 9.52 -0.96
CA LYS A 220 21.27 10.70 -1.10
C LYS A 220 21.15 11.40 -2.45
N LEU A 221 20.75 10.69 -3.51
CA LEU A 221 20.58 11.27 -4.85
C LEU A 221 19.33 12.12 -4.99
N LEU A 222 18.36 11.98 -4.06
CA LEU A 222 17.17 12.82 -4.06
C LEU A 222 17.55 14.30 -4.00
N LYS A 223 16.79 15.14 -4.68
CA LYS A 223 16.96 16.59 -4.63
C LYS A 223 16.62 17.14 -3.24
N ASP A 224 17.18 18.27 -2.88
CA ASP A 224 16.74 19.00 -1.71
C ASP A 224 15.28 19.44 -1.91
N ASN A 225 14.47 19.34 -0.86
CA ASN A 225 13.03 19.54 -0.87
C ASN A 225 12.23 18.52 -1.73
N ALA A 226 12.86 17.41 -2.16
CA ALA A 226 12.14 16.35 -2.84
C ALA A 226 11.04 15.74 -1.94
N ILE A 227 9.99 15.26 -2.58
CA ILE A 227 8.92 14.49 -1.93
C ILE A 227 9.08 13.02 -2.35
N LEU A 228 9.23 12.12 -1.39
CA LEU A 228 9.25 10.68 -1.60
C LEU A 228 7.97 10.06 -1.03
N ILE A 229 7.24 9.29 -1.83
CA ILE A 229 5.98 8.65 -1.42
C ILE A 229 6.09 7.14 -1.67
N ASN A 230 5.83 6.34 -0.64
CA ASN A 230 5.72 4.89 -0.79
C ASN A 230 4.32 4.40 -0.36
N VAL A 231 3.52 4.03 -1.34
CA VAL A 231 2.21 3.37 -1.19
C VAL A 231 2.23 1.97 -1.85
N GLY A 232 3.41 1.48 -2.20
CA GLY A 232 3.60 0.17 -2.83
C GLY A 232 3.74 -0.95 -1.81
N ARG A 233 4.96 -1.13 -1.29
CA ARG A 233 5.28 -2.12 -0.26
C ARG A 233 6.40 -1.61 0.64
N GLY A 234 6.34 -1.96 1.94
CA GLY A 234 7.47 -1.83 2.85
C GLY A 234 8.67 -2.66 2.37
N GLY A 235 9.87 -2.30 2.82
CA GLY A 235 11.11 -2.95 2.41
C GLY A 235 11.63 -2.57 1.01
N ILE A 236 10.90 -1.77 0.22
CA ILE A 236 11.41 -1.15 -1.02
C ILE A 236 12.35 0.01 -0.68
N VAL A 237 11.98 0.79 0.30
CA VAL A 237 12.83 1.84 0.91
C VAL A 237 13.43 1.26 2.18
N ASN A 238 14.73 1.40 2.35
CA ASN A 238 15.38 1.04 3.62
C ASN A 238 15.04 2.07 4.69
N GLU A 239 14.26 1.69 5.69
CA GLU A 239 13.70 2.60 6.68
C GLU A 239 14.73 3.13 7.68
N ASN A 240 15.80 2.36 7.97
CA ASN A 240 16.92 2.81 8.79
C ASN A 240 17.73 3.91 8.08
N ASP A 241 17.98 3.75 6.80
CA ASP A 241 18.70 4.73 5.99
C ASP A 241 17.84 5.95 5.72
N LEU A 242 16.55 5.74 5.48
CA LEU A 242 15.58 6.83 5.31
C LEU A 242 15.53 7.74 6.55
N ALA A 243 15.51 7.17 7.76
CA ALA A 243 15.51 7.94 9.01
C ALA A 243 16.73 8.86 9.12
N LYS A 244 17.93 8.39 8.71
CA LYS A 244 19.14 9.22 8.66
C LYS A 244 19.01 10.34 7.64
N ILE A 245 18.57 10.02 6.42
CA ILE A 245 18.45 10.98 5.32
C ILE A 245 17.43 12.07 5.61
N ILE A 246 16.31 11.78 6.26
CA ILE A 246 15.33 12.81 6.67
C ILE A 246 15.96 13.83 7.63
N ASP A 247 16.87 13.40 8.49
CA ASP A 247 17.57 14.29 9.43
C ASP A 247 18.75 15.03 8.81
N GLU A 248 19.35 14.49 7.77
CA GLU A 248 20.52 15.08 7.07
C GLU A 248 20.10 15.99 5.89
N LYS A 249 18.98 15.70 5.27
CA LYS A 249 18.48 16.35 4.07
C LYS A 249 17.07 16.89 4.26
N ASN A 250 16.77 18.03 3.67
CA ASN A 250 15.42 18.58 3.72
C ASN A 250 14.50 17.90 2.68
N ILE A 251 14.24 16.60 2.85
CA ILE A 251 13.27 15.85 2.04
C ILE A 251 11.99 15.63 2.84
N ARG A 252 10.88 15.43 2.13
CA ARG A 252 9.57 15.14 2.71
C ARG A 252 9.14 13.74 2.31
N VAL A 253 8.60 12.98 3.25
CA VAL A 253 8.35 11.54 3.04
C VAL A 253 6.94 11.16 3.47
N GLY A 254 6.19 10.53 2.56
CA GLY A 254 4.88 9.92 2.83
C GLY A 254 4.97 8.41 2.74
N LEU A 255 4.66 7.70 3.82
CA LEU A 255 4.68 6.23 3.87
C LEU A 255 3.31 5.71 4.28
N ASP A 256 2.71 4.86 3.46
CA ASP A 256 1.53 4.09 3.86
C ASP A 256 1.91 2.66 4.28
N VAL A 257 3.12 2.23 3.94
CA VAL A 257 3.61 0.85 4.15
C VAL A 257 4.98 0.84 4.82
N LEU A 258 5.22 -0.16 5.66
CA LEU A 258 6.49 -0.41 6.35
C LEU A 258 6.95 -1.86 6.14
N GLU A 259 8.25 -2.13 6.33
CA GLU A 259 8.81 -3.48 6.18
C GLU A 259 8.19 -4.45 7.20
N ILE A 260 7.95 -3.98 8.42
CA ILE A 260 7.26 -4.75 9.46
C ILE A 260 5.98 -4.00 9.85
N GLU A 261 4.86 -4.65 9.69
CA GLU A 261 3.53 -4.16 10.04
C GLU A 261 2.83 -5.12 11.01
N PRO A 262 2.25 -4.61 12.12
CA PRO A 262 2.21 -3.21 12.57
C PRO A 262 3.58 -2.64 12.96
N MET A 263 3.70 -1.29 12.90
CA MET A 263 4.92 -0.56 13.23
C MET A 263 5.45 -0.90 14.64
N MET A 264 6.73 -1.21 14.75
CA MET A 264 7.36 -1.52 16.05
C MET A 264 7.51 -0.25 16.91
N LYS A 265 7.40 -0.41 18.25
CA LYS A 265 7.51 0.71 19.20
C LYS A 265 8.86 1.45 19.15
N ASN A 266 9.93 0.77 18.76
CA ASN A 266 11.29 1.32 18.63
C ASN A 266 11.68 1.60 17.18
N HIS A 267 10.71 1.81 16.31
CA HIS A 267 10.96 2.04 14.89
C HIS A 267 11.81 3.31 14.65
N PRO A 268 12.86 3.27 13.83
CA PRO A 268 13.80 4.38 13.63
C PRO A 268 13.12 5.68 13.18
N LEU A 269 12.09 5.60 12.38
CA LEU A 269 11.32 6.76 11.93
C LEU A 269 10.58 7.51 13.06
N LEU A 270 10.34 6.88 14.22
CA LEU A 270 9.75 7.55 15.39
C LEU A 270 10.75 8.47 16.10
N SER A 271 12.05 8.28 15.88
CA SER A 271 13.14 9.00 16.55
C SER A 271 13.75 10.12 15.70
N ILE A 272 13.27 10.35 14.47
CA ILE A 272 13.77 11.43 13.62
C ILE A 272 13.50 12.82 14.26
N LYS A 273 14.39 13.77 13.97
CA LYS A 273 14.30 15.15 14.49
C LYS A 273 13.23 15.95 13.72
N ASN A 274 13.22 15.81 12.38
CA ASN A 274 12.35 16.58 11.49
C ASN A 274 11.01 15.88 11.25
N LYS A 275 10.23 15.64 12.32
CA LYS A 275 8.95 14.91 12.28
C LYS A 275 7.92 15.49 11.32
N GLU A 276 7.96 16.80 11.08
CA GLU A 276 7.05 17.48 10.15
C GLU A 276 7.32 17.11 8.67
N ASN A 277 8.51 16.58 8.37
CA ASN A 277 8.87 16.10 7.06
C ASN A 277 8.40 14.66 6.78
N LEU A 278 7.75 14.00 7.75
CA LEU A 278 7.28 12.63 7.63
C LEU A 278 5.79 12.53 7.94
N ILE A 279 5.06 11.91 7.02
CA ILE A 279 3.67 11.50 7.22
C ILE A 279 3.62 9.98 7.08
N ILE A 280 3.07 9.29 8.08
CA ILE A 280 2.87 7.83 8.04
C ILE A 280 1.37 7.55 8.22
N THR A 281 0.82 6.69 7.36
CA THR A 281 -0.52 6.13 7.51
C THR A 281 -0.44 4.61 7.65
N PRO A 282 -1.33 3.96 8.42
CA PRO A 282 -1.18 2.55 8.79
C PRO A 282 -1.75 1.61 7.73
N HIS A 283 -1.16 1.61 6.52
CA HIS A 283 -1.51 0.77 5.37
C HIS A 283 -2.99 0.87 4.97
N VAL A 284 -3.47 2.10 4.83
CA VAL A 284 -4.89 2.40 4.54
C VAL A 284 -5.13 2.93 3.12
N ALA A 285 -4.09 3.07 2.30
CA ALA A 285 -4.23 3.60 0.95
C ALA A 285 -5.23 2.81 0.09
N TRP A 286 -5.40 1.52 0.36
CA TRP A 286 -6.34 0.64 -0.33
C TRP A 286 -7.77 0.69 0.22
N ALA A 287 -7.99 1.20 1.44
CA ALA A 287 -9.13 0.91 2.30
C ALA A 287 -10.29 1.91 2.16
N SER A 288 -10.50 2.53 0.99
CA SER A 288 -11.72 3.30 0.77
C SER A 288 -12.95 2.39 0.80
N LYS A 289 -14.11 2.94 1.18
CA LYS A 289 -15.37 2.19 1.23
C LYS A 289 -15.71 1.54 -0.11
N GLU A 290 -15.49 2.27 -1.19
CA GLU A 290 -15.73 1.78 -2.56
C GLU A 290 -14.76 0.65 -2.92
N ALA A 291 -13.50 0.76 -2.54
CA ALA A 291 -12.51 -0.28 -2.77
C ALA A 291 -12.83 -1.54 -1.94
N LEU A 292 -13.25 -1.38 -0.68
CA LEU A 292 -13.66 -2.51 0.16
C LEU A 292 -14.88 -3.24 -0.42
N ASN A 293 -15.89 -2.51 -0.88
CA ASN A 293 -17.05 -3.12 -1.54
C ASN A 293 -16.62 -3.88 -2.81
N ALA A 294 -15.81 -3.26 -3.67
CA ALA A 294 -15.31 -3.92 -4.89
C ALA A 294 -14.45 -5.16 -4.57
N LEU A 295 -13.63 -5.12 -3.51
CA LEU A 295 -12.89 -6.28 -3.01
C LEU A 295 -13.84 -7.43 -2.68
N MET A 296 -14.86 -7.15 -1.88
CA MET A 296 -15.77 -8.19 -1.39
C MET A 296 -16.67 -8.72 -2.50
N ASP A 297 -17.03 -7.90 -3.49
CA ASP A 297 -17.71 -8.35 -4.70
C ASP A 297 -16.86 -9.34 -5.51
N ILE A 298 -15.56 -9.10 -5.63
CA ILE A 298 -14.62 -10.02 -6.29
C ILE A 298 -14.55 -11.34 -5.52
N VAL A 299 -14.36 -11.28 -4.19
CA VAL A 299 -14.28 -12.45 -3.32
C VAL A 299 -15.55 -13.28 -3.39
N TYR A 300 -16.70 -12.60 -3.35
CA TYR A 300 -18.02 -13.21 -3.50
C TYR A 300 -18.18 -13.95 -4.83
N ASN A 301 -17.81 -13.29 -5.94
CA ASN A 301 -17.89 -13.88 -7.27
C ASN A 301 -16.93 -15.06 -7.42
N HIS A 302 -15.72 -15.00 -6.88
CA HIS A 302 -14.79 -16.13 -6.87
C HIS A 302 -15.36 -17.36 -6.15
N LEU A 303 -16.04 -17.16 -5.01
CA LEU A 303 -16.69 -18.25 -4.29
C LEU A 303 -17.85 -18.84 -5.10
N LYS A 304 -18.69 -17.96 -5.66
CA LYS A 304 -19.84 -18.36 -6.48
C LYS A 304 -19.39 -19.18 -7.69
N GLU A 305 -18.45 -18.68 -8.47
CA GLU A 305 -17.90 -19.37 -9.65
C GLU A 305 -17.27 -20.72 -9.29
N TRP A 306 -16.55 -20.80 -8.17
CA TRP A 306 -15.95 -22.04 -7.72
C TRP A 306 -17.01 -23.11 -7.37
N ILE A 307 -18.12 -22.71 -6.79
CA ILE A 307 -19.24 -23.61 -6.48
C ILE A 307 -19.94 -24.08 -7.76
N GLU A 308 -20.20 -23.15 -8.70
CA GLU A 308 -20.90 -23.42 -9.96
C GLU A 308 -20.07 -24.34 -10.90
N ASN A 309 -18.75 -24.23 -10.87
CA ASN A 309 -17.83 -25.07 -11.63
C ASN A 309 -17.59 -26.46 -11.01
N GLY A 310 -18.32 -26.85 -9.97
CA GLY A 310 -18.34 -28.21 -9.42
C GLY A 310 -17.27 -28.44 -8.34
N LYS A 311 -16.75 -27.37 -7.74
CA LYS A 311 -15.79 -27.41 -6.62
C LYS A 311 -14.46 -28.03 -6.93
#